data_b301f02a3822c67aee3e38f833abecae
#
_entry.id   b301f02a3822c67aee3e38f833abecae
#
_cell.length_a   1.000
_cell.length_b   1.000
_cell.length_c   1.000
_cell.angle_alpha   90.00
_cell.angle_beta   90.00
_cell.angle_gamma   90.00
#
_symmetry.space_group_name_H-M   'P 1'
#
loop_
_entity.id
_entity.type
_entity.pdbx_description
1 polymer ?
#
loop_
_entity_poly.entity_id
_entity_poly.type
_entity_poly.pdbx_seq_one_letter_code
_entity_poly.pdbx_strand_id
1 'polypeptide(L)'
;RDLCDLVQSNIVKDVRTLYEPEWTRRGMWNQSYYEARVPRVPTMLLELLSHQNFADMRYGLDPRFRFTVSRAIYKGILQFICSQYKMEYVVQPLPVDHMSLRFEEGNRIKLSWQPVDDPLETTAKADQYIVYTRIGDSDFDNGVIVNSPTYQTVIPSGVVCSFKVTALNKGGESFPSEILSIGKTFNDKGTVLIINGFDRVCAPADFTADADTLAGFLDELDHGVPYKTDISYIGPMKEFRRQIPWMDDDASGFGDSYGTHETMVIAGNTFD
;
A
#
# COMPACT_ATOMS: atom_id res chain seq x y z
N ARG A 1 -23.18 -5.36 -14.81
CA ARG A 1 -22.36 -4.89 -15.94
C ARG A 1 -21.72 -3.54 -15.61
N ASP A 2 -22.47 -2.57 -15.12
CA ASP A 2 -21.97 -1.22 -14.83
C ASP A 2 -20.85 -1.22 -13.78
N LEU A 3 -20.98 -2.02 -12.70
CA LEU A 3 -19.92 -2.21 -11.72
C LEU A 3 -18.63 -2.72 -12.37
N CYS A 4 -18.73 -3.76 -13.21
CA CYS A 4 -17.57 -4.33 -13.90
C CYS A 4 -16.92 -3.31 -14.84
N ASP A 5 -17.72 -2.54 -15.56
CA ASP A 5 -17.24 -1.53 -16.49
C ASP A 5 -16.51 -0.39 -15.77
N LEU A 6 -17.07 0.10 -14.67
CA LEU A 6 -16.47 1.14 -13.86
C LEU A 6 -15.13 0.69 -13.25
N VAL A 7 -15.09 -0.50 -12.64
CA VAL A 7 -13.87 -1.03 -12.03
C VAL A 7 -12.79 -1.26 -13.09
N GLN A 8 -13.11 -1.94 -14.18
CA GLN A 8 -12.15 -2.22 -15.24
C GLN A 8 -11.64 -0.92 -15.90
N SER A 9 -12.52 0.08 -16.10
CA SER A 9 -12.13 1.36 -16.68
C SER A 9 -11.17 2.14 -15.78
N ASN A 10 -11.40 2.14 -14.46
CA ASN A 10 -10.47 2.75 -13.52
C ASN A 10 -9.12 2.05 -13.52
N ILE A 11 -9.09 0.71 -13.46
CA ILE A 11 -7.84 -0.06 -13.51
C ILE A 11 -7.05 0.29 -14.78
N VAL A 12 -7.69 0.18 -15.94
CA VAL A 12 -7.02 0.44 -17.23
C VAL A 12 -6.50 1.87 -17.32
N LYS A 13 -7.29 2.84 -16.88
CA LYS A 13 -6.88 4.26 -16.85
C LYS A 13 -5.65 4.47 -15.97
N ASP A 14 -5.69 3.97 -14.75
CA ASP A 14 -4.63 4.20 -13.77
C ASP A 14 -3.34 3.47 -14.15
N VAL A 15 -3.44 2.21 -14.62
CA VAL A 15 -2.29 1.43 -15.07
C VAL A 15 -1.66 2.05 -16.32
N ARG A 16 -2.44 2.53 -17.26
CA ARG A 16 -1.92 3.24 -18.45
C ARG A 16 -1.19 4.53 -18.09
N THR A 17 -1.63 5.19 -17.05
CA THR A 17 -1.03 6.47 -16.64
C THR A 17 0.30 6.28 -15.93
N LEU A 18 0.43 5.24 -15.08
CA LEU A 18 1.58 5.09 -14.19
C LEU A 18 2.58 4.02 -14.59
N TYR A 19 2.15 3.00 -15.36
CA TYR A 19 2.96 1.80 -15.60
C TYR A 19 3.14 1.48 -17.08
N GLU A 20 2.04 1.19 -17.78
CA GLU A 20 2.09 0.67 -19.14
C GLU A 20 1.04 1.34 -20.05
N PRO A 21 1.42 2.34 -20.87
CA PRO A 21 0.49 3.07 -21.71
C PRO A 21 -0.33 2.21 -22.67
N GLU A 22 0.24 1.08 -23.11
CA GLU A 22 -0.40 0.13 -24.03
C GLU A 22 -1.20 -0.96 -23.32
N TRP A 23 -1.44 -0.82 -22.00
CA TRP A 23 -2.19 -1.79 -21.23
C TRP A 23 -3.52 -2.14 -21.89
N THR A 24 -3.75 -3.42 -22.16
CA THR A 24 -4.92 -3.88 -22.90
C THR A 24 -6.14 -4.01 -22.01
N ARG A 25 -7.25 -3.42 -22.43
CA ARG A 25 -8.54 -3.67 -21.80
C ARG A 25 -9.17 -4.93 -22.38
N ARG A 26 -9.31 -5.99 -21.59
CA ARG A 26 -10.05 -7.21 -22.01
C ARG A 26 -11.56 -6.96 -22.08
N GLY A 27 -12.22 -7.79 -22.88
CA GLY A 27 -13.68 -7.81 -22.93
C GLY A 27 -14.30 -8.29 -21.61
N MET A 28 -15.49 -7.79 -21.31
CA MET A 28 -16.27 -8.28 -20.18
C MET A 28 -17.07 -9.53 -20.60
N TRP A 29 -17.01 -10.58 -19.78
CA TRP A 29 -17.69 -11.85 -20.00
C TRP A 29 -18.92 -11.95 -19.12
N ASN A 30 -19.99 -12.49 -19.65
CA ASN A 30 -21.19 -12.82 -18.90
C ASN A 30 -21.30 -14.34 -18.78
N GLN A 31 -20.58 -14.89 -17.83
CA GLN A 31 -20.49 -16.33 -17.59
C GLN A 31 -21.14 -16.69 -16.25
N SER A 32 -21.65 -17.91 -16.15
CA SER A 32 -22.31 -18.40 -14.94
C SER A 32 -21.30 -18.99 -13.94
N TYR A 33 -20.35 -18.15 -13.46
CA TYR A 33 -19.48 -18.54 -12.37
C TYR A 33 -20.23 -18.55 -11.05
N TYR A 34 -19.83 -19.44 -10.16
CA TYR A 34 -20.47 -19.59 -8.85
C TYR A 34 -20.39 -18.28 -8.06
N GLU A 35 -19.23 -17.65 -8.03
CA GLU A 35 -18.95 -16.40 -7.34
C GLU A 35 -19.79 -15.23 -7.85
N ALA A 36 -20.13 -15.23 -9.12
CA ALA A 36 -20.93 -14.19 -9.73
C ALA A 36 -22.45 -14.48 -9.65
N ARG A 37 -22.84 -15.75 -9.52
CA ARG A 37 -24.24 -16.18 -9.59
C ARG A 37 -24.92 -16.30 -8.24
N VAL A 38 -24.20 -16.74 -7.22
CA VAL A 38 -24.78 -17.07 -5.90
C VAL A 38 -25.02 -15.86 -5.01
N PRO A 39 -24.14 -14.84 -4.97
CA PRO A 39 -24.38 -13.65 -4.13
C PRO A 39 -25.65 -12.91 -4.56
N ARG A 40 -26.37 -12.36 -3.57
CA ARG A 40 -27.59 -11.56 -3.77
C ARG A 40 -27.31 -10.05 -3.88
N VAL A 41 -26.09 -9.70 -4.18
CA VAL A 41 -25.59 -8.32 -4.36
C VAL A 41 -24.88 -8.23 -5.70
N PRO A 42 -24.73 -7.03 -6.26
CA PRO A 42 -23.91 -6.84 -7.46
C PRO A 42 -22.50 -7.41 -7.22
N THR A 43 -22.10 -8.31 -8.10
CA THR A 43 -20.87 -9.07 -7.97
C THR A 43 -20.08 -9.05 -9.26
N MET A 44 -18.77 -9.10 -9.17
CA MET A 44 -17.87 -9.26 -10.29
C MET A 44 -16.72 -10.21 -9.91
N LEU A 45 -16.20 -10.91 -10.91
CA LEU A 45 -14.94 -11.62 -10.85
C LEU A 45 -13.90 -10.81 -11.64
N LEU A 46 -12.79 -10.48 -11.00
CA LEU A 46 -11.68 -9.77 -11.63
C LEU A 46 -10.52 -10.73 -11.84
N GLU A 47 -10.13 -10.91 -13.08
CA GLU A 47 -8.91 -11.62 -13.46
C GLU A 47 -7.92 -10.60 -14.03
N LEU A 48 -6.87 -10.31 -13.31
CA LEU A 48 -5.98 -9.19 -13.62
C LEU A 48 -4.71 -9.61 -14.33
N LEU A 49 -3.99 -10.55 -13.78
CA LEU A 49 -2.66 -11.00 -14.19
C LEU A 49 -2.60 -12.53 -14.18
N SER A 50 -1.54 -13.07 -14.78
CA SER A 50 -1.20 -14.48 -14.63
C SER A 50 0.08 -14.65 -13.83
N HIS A 51 0.00 -15.38 -12.72
CA HIS A 51 1.16 -15.70 -11.89
C HIS A 51 2.22 -16.57 -12.61
N GLN A 52 1.85 -17.18 -13.72
CA GLN A 52 2.75 -17.99 -14.54
C GLN A 52 3.45 -17.18 -15.64
N ASN A 53 3.16 -15.89 -15.78
CA ASN A 53 3.74 -15.04 -16.81
C ASN A 53 4.74 -14.03 -16.19
N PHE A 54 5.97 -14.03 -16.67
CA PHE A 54 7.02 -13.15 -16.14
C PHE A 54 6.67 -11.66 -16.25
N ALA A 55 6.16 -11.23 -17.42
CA ALA A 55 5.81 -9.83 -17.63
C ALA A 55 4.69 -9.39 -16.68
N ASP A 56 3.70 -10.26 -16.46
CA ASP A 56 2.63 -10.01 -15.50
C ASP A 56 3.14 -9.97 -14.05
N MET A 57 4.05 -10.86 -13.70
CA MET A 57 4.58 -10.96 -12.34
C MET A 57 5.52 -9.83 -11.97
N ARG A 58 6.17 -9.17 -12.92
CA ARG A 58 6.90 -7.93 -12.67
C ARG A 58 5.98 -6.84 -12.10
N TYR A 59 4.73 -6.79 -12.55
CA TYR A 59 3.70 -5.92 -11.96
C TYR A 59 3.08 -6.56 -10.71
N GLY A 60 2.72 -7.83 -10.79
CA GLY A 60 2.00 -8.53 -9.71
C GLY A 60 2.77 -8.61 -8.39
N LEU A 61 4.11 -8.63 -8.44
CA LEU A 61 4.97 -8.61 -7.26
C LEU A 61 5.34 -7.19 -6.78
N ASP A 62 5.02 -6.15 -7.55
CA ASP A 62 5.24 -4.77 -7.11
C ASP A 62 4.11 -4.30 -6.17
N PRO A 63 4.40 -4.04 -4.89
CA PRO A 63 3.41 -3.56 -3.95
C PRO A 63 2.77 -2.23 -4.36
N ARG A 64 3.49 -1.38 -5.09
CA ARG A 64 2.97 -0.10 -5.60
C ARG A 64 1.93 -0.32 -6.69
N PHE A 65 2.18 -1.26 -7.59
CA PHE A 65 1.18 -1.66 -8.59
C PHE A 65 -0.07 -2.24 -7.93
N ARG A 66 0.09 -3.13 -6.96
CA ARG A 66 -1.03 -3.71 -6.21
C ARG A 66 -1.84 -2.65 -5.47
N PHE A 67 -1.19 -1.67 -4.86
CA PHE A 67 -1.87 -0.53 -4.24
C PHE A 67 -2.67 0.27 -5.28
N THR A 68 -2.07 0.59 -6.43
CA THR A 68 -2.73 1.34 -7.51
C THR A 68 -3.97 0.62 -8.02
N VAL A 69 -3.86 -0.69 -8.28
CA VAL A 69 -5.00 -1.50 -8.74
C VAL A 69 -6.08 -1.60 -7.68
N SER A 70 -5.71 -1.84 -6.42
CA SER A 70 -6.67 -1.89 -5.30
C SER A 70 -7.41 -0.56 -5.14
N ARG A 71 -6.70 0.56 -5.29
CA ARG A 71 -7.31 1.90 -5.27
C ARG A 71 -8.22 2.14 -6.48
N ALA A 72 -7.84 1.66 -7.66
CA ALA A 72 -8.69 1.73 -8.85
C ALA A 72 -9.99 0.92 -8.70
N ILE A 73 -9.90 -0.27 -8.10
CA ILE A 73 -11.08 -1.09 -7.73
C ILE A 73 -11.98 -0.33 -6.76
N TYR A 74 -11.41 0.23 -5.71
CA TYR A 74 -12.13 1.05 -4.72
C TYR A 74 -12.84 2.23 -5.40
N LYS A 75 -12.17 2.98 -6.27
CA LYS A 75 -12.77 4.08 -7.04
C LYS A 75 -13.96 3.60 -7.88
N GLY A 76 -13.81 2.50 -8.59
CA GLY A 76 -14.88 1.93 -9.40
C GLY A 76 -16.10 1.50 -8.58
N ILE A 77 -15.88 0.88 -7.42
CA ILE A 77 -16.95 0.50 -6.48
C ILE A 77 -17.63 1.76 -5.92
N LEU A 78 -16.84 2.75 -5.49
CA LEU A 78 -17.37 4.00 -4.95
C LEU A 78 -18.21 4.75 -5.99
N GLN A 79 -17.73 4.84 -7.25
CA GLN A 79 -18.49 5.43 -8.36
C GLN A 79 -19.83 4.71 -8.57
N PHE A 80 -19.80 3.39 -8.55
CA PHE A 80 -21.01 2.60 -8.67
C PHE A 80 -22.00 2.90 -7.55
N ILE A 81 -21.56 2.88 -6.29
CA ILE A 81 -22.40 3.16 -5.11
C ILE A 81 -22.96 4.58 -5.19
N CYS A 82 -22.11 5.57 -5.44
CA CYS A 82 -22.53 6.98 -5.53
C CYS A 82 -23.58 7.17 -6.63
N SER A 83 -23.44 6.49 -7.76
CA SER A 83 -24.44 6.56 -8.85
C SER A 83 -25.78 5.96 -8.45
N GLN A 84 -25.80 4.83 -7.71
CA GLN A 84 -27.03 4.17 -7.26
C GLN A 84 -27.79 5.01 -6.22
N TYR A 85 -27.06 5.62 -5.31
CA TYR A 85 -27.66 6.37 -4.17
C TYR A 85 -27.68 7.89 -4.38
N LYS A 86 -27.23 8.38 -5.53
CA LYS A 86 -27.14 9.81 -5.86
C LYS A 86 -26.32 10.59 -4.81
N MET A 87 -25.22 10.00 -4.39
CA MET A 87 -24.26 10.58 -3.45
C MET A 87 -23.16 11.32 -4.19
N GLU A 88 -22.55 12.29 -3.52
CA GLU A 88 -21.34 12.96 -4.01
C GLU A 88 -20.18 11.95 -4.05
N TYR A 89 -19.46 11.91 -5.17
CA TYR A 89 -18.26 11.08 -5.33
C TYR A 89 -17.05 11.84 -4.82
N VAL A 90 -16.51 11.39 -3.70
CA VAL A 90 -15.26 11.91 -3.11
C VAL A 90 -14.41 10.74 -2.67
N VAL A 91 -13.19 10.67 -3.15
CA VAL A 91 -12.23 9.62 -2.79
C VAL A 91 -11.43 10.05 -1.57
N GLN A 92 -11.19 9.13 -0.66
CA GLN A 92 -10.32 9.38 0.49
C GLN A 92 -8.90 9.78 0.06
N PRO A 93 -8.17 10.62 0.85
CA PRO A 93 -6.83 11.06 0.50
C PRO A 93 -5.82 9.90 0.43
N LEU A 94 -4.66 10.17 -0.16
CA LEU A 94 -3.48 9.32 0.01
C LEU A 94 -2.88 9.52 1.41
N PRO A 95 -2.12 8.54 1.92
CA PRO A 95 -1.35 8.71 3.15
C PRO A 95 -0.42 9.92 3.07
N VAL A 96 -0.19 10.55 4.21
CA VAL A 96 0.81 11.61 4.30
C VAL A 96 2.22 11.04 4.15
N ASP A 97 3.15 11.90 3.72
CA ASP A 97 4.54 11.54 3.49
C ASP A 97 5.49 12.46 4.30
N HIS A 98 6.78 12.15 4.31
CA HIS A 98 7.82 12.94 4.96
C HIS A 98 7.48 13.30 6.41
N MET A 99 6.92 12.34 7.15
CA MET A 99 6.64 12.56 8.57
C MET A 99 7.94 12.72 9.35
N SER A 100 8.01 13.74 10.19
CA SER A 100 9.13 13.97 11.10
C SER A 100 8.64 14.29 12.50
N LEU A 101 9.44 13.93 13.49
CA LEU A 101 9.15 14.06 14.89
C LEU A 101 10.42 14.61 15.60
N ARG A 102 10.29 15.70 16.33
CA ARG A 102 11.42 16.34 17.00
C ARG A 102 11.06 16.96 18.34
N PHE A 103 12.02 17.02 19.23
CA PHE A 103 11.89 17.84 20.42
C PHE A 103 11.97 19.34 20.09
N GLU A 104 11.21 20.12 20.82
CA GLU A 104 11.37 21.57 20.91
C GLU A 104 11.96 21.94 22.27
N GLU A 105 11.20 22.53 23.17
CA GLU A 105 11.65 22.90 24.48
C GLU A 105 11.10 21.96 25.56
N GLY A 106 11.96 21.49 26.45
CA GLY A 106 11.58 20.56 27.52
C GLY A 106 11.07 19.25 26.99
N ASN A 107 9.83 18.89 27.33
CA ASN A 107 9.13 17.71 26.87
C ASN A 107 8.16 18.00 25.71
N ARG A 108 8.21 19.22 25.17
CA ARG A 108 7.39 19.58 24.01
C ARG A 108 8.00 18.96 22.76
N ILE A 109 7.15 18.40 21.96
CA ILE A 109 7.52 17.82 20.67
C ILE A 109 6.69 18.44 19.55
N LYS A 110 7.24 18.42 18.36
CA LYS A 110 6.58 18.82 17.12
C LYS A 110 6.63 17.69 16.11
N LEU A 111 5.45 17.34 15.58
CA LEU A 111 5.28 16.52 14.41
C LEU A 111 5.08 17.44 13.19
N SER A 112 5.59 17.03 12.05
CA SER A 112 5.30 17.64 10.76
C SER A 112 5.29 16.59 9.67
N TRP A 113 4.49 16.80 8.65
CA TRP A 113 4.34 15.89 7.50
C TRP A 113 3.99 16.68 6.25
N GLN A 114 3.96 15.98 5.11
CA GLN A 114 3.53 16.57 3.85
C GLN A 114 2.27 15.86 3.36
N PRO A 115 1.25 16.60 2.91
CA PRO A 115 0.13 16.00 2.20
C PRO A 115 0.60 15.47 0.85
N VAL A 116 -0.03 14.39 0.39
CA VAL A 116 0.24 13.80 -0.92
C VAL A 116 -0.96 14.03 -1.82
N ASP A 117 -0.74 14.73 -2.92
CA ASP A 117 -1.76 14.86 -3.97
C ASP A 117 -1.85 13.56 -4.78
N ASP A 118 -3.08 13.13 -5.06
CA ASP A 118 -3.32 11.99 -5.93
C ASP A 118 -3.37 12.44 -7.40
N PRO A 119 -2.37 12.11 -8.24
CA PRO A 119 -2.36 12.53 -9.64
C PRO A 119 -3.46 11.87 -10.47
N LEU A 120 -4.07 10.81 -9.97
CA LEU A 120 -5.11 10.04 -10.65
C LEU A 120 -6.52 10.41 -10.20
N GLU A 121 -6.66 11.21 -9.10
CA GLU A 121 -7.95 11.48 -8.49
C GLU A 121 -7.98 12.85 -7.79
N THR A 122 -8.58 13.82 -8.44
CA THR A 122 -8.59 15.21 -7.95
C THR A 122 -9.49 15.44 -6.74
N THR A 123 -10.44 14.55 -6.46
CA THR A 123 -11.30 14.63 -5.28
C THR A 123 -10.62 14.14 -4.00
N ALA A 124 -9.48 13.46 -4.13
CA ALA A 124 -8.75 12.85 -3.02
C ALA A 124 -7.82 13.83 -2.27
N LYS A 125 -8.20 15.10 -2.20
CA LYS A 125 -7.42 16.10 -1.49
C LYS A 125 -7.70 16.07 0.00
N ALA A 126 -6.64 16.15 0.81
CA ALA A 126 -6.77 16.23 2.27
C ALA A 126 -7.32 17.59 2.71
N ASP A 127 -8.34 17.59 3.56
CA ASP A 127 -8.90 18.77 4.21
C ASP A 127 -8.36 18.93 5.64
N GLN A 128 -8.12 17.81 6.32
CA GLN A 128 -7.72 17.70 7.72
C GLN A 128 -6.81 16.48 7.91
N TYR A 129 -6.30 16.31 9.12
CA TYR A 129 -5.48 15.16 9.51
C TYR A 129 -5.91 14.67 10.89
N ILE A 130 -5.65 13.38 11.17
CA ILE A 130 -5.83 12.80 12.50
C ILE A 130 -4.47 12.34 12.98
N VAL A 131 -4.07 12.80 14.15
CA VAL A 131 -2.84 12.40 14.84
C VAL A 131 -3.20 11.42 15.93
N TYR A 132 -2.72 10.20 15.82
CA TYR A 132 -2.88 9.16 16.82
C TYR A 132 -1.63 9.04 17.68
N THR A 133 -1.83 8.86 18.99
CA THR A 133 -0.76 8.74 19.98
C THR A 133 -0.84 7.39 20.69
N ARG A 134 0.30 6.76 20.89
CA ARG A 134 0.48 5.59 21.74
C ARG A 134 1.53 5.90 22.80
N ILE A 135 1.27 5.57 24.05
CA ILE A 135 2.20 5.76 25.18
C ILE A 135 2.67 4.38 25.65
N GLY A 136 3.99 4.12 25.57
CA GLY A 136 4.56 2.81 25.88
C GLY A 136 3.92 1.71 25.02
N ASP A 137 3.54 0.60 25.66
CA ASP A 137 2.98 -0.59 25.03
C ASP A 137 1.44 -0.58 24.94
N SER A 138 0.79 0.57 25.18
CA SER A 138 -0.66 0.69 25.07
C SER A 138 -1.10 0.68 23.60
N ASP A 139 -2.42 0.60 23.37
CA ASP A 139 -3.00 0.84 22.04
C ASP A 139 -2.91 2.33 21.66
N PHE A 140 -3.06 2.62 20.37
CA PHE A 140 -3.25 3.99 19.92
C PHE A 140 -4.58 4.54 20.43
N ASP A 141 -4.58 5.82 20.77
CA ASP A 141 -5.78 6.57 21.15
C ASP A 141 -6.76 6.75 19.98
N ASN A 142 -7.85 7.46 20.22
CA ASN A 142 -8.86 7.76 19.18
C ASN A 142 -8.45 8.89 18.22
N GLY A 143 -7.25 9.45 18.39
CA GLY A 143 -6.70 10.50 17.56
C GLY A 143 -7.25 11.90 17.83
N VAL A 144 -6.47 12.89 17.41
CA VAL A 144 -6.80 14.32 17.47
C VAL A 144 -6.87 14.87 16.04
N ILE A 145 -8.01 15.48 15.69
CA ILE A 145 -8.18 16.14 14.39
C ILE A 145 -7.45 17.49 14.39
N VAL A 146 -6.64 17.72 13.35
CA VAL A 146 -5.89 18.96 13.14
C VAL A 146 -6.08 19.48 11.71
N ASN A 147 -6.05 20.81 11.55
CA ASN A 147 -6.29 21.47 10.26
C ASN A 147 -5.00 21.87 9.52
N SER A 148 -3.85 21.53 10.07
CA SER A 148 -2.54 21.86 9.50
C SER A 148 -1.65 20.64 9.47
N PRO A 149 -0.66 20.58 8.56
CA PRO A 149 0.27 19.44 8.48
C PRO A 149 1.35 19.49 9.58
N THR A 150 0.98 19.98 10.76
CA THR A 150 1.83 20.02 11.96
C THR A 150 1.00 19.82 13.21
N TYR A 151 1.61 19.20 14.22
CA TYR A 151 1.01 19.02 15.54
C TYR A 151 2.07 19.20 16.62
N GLN A 152 1.70 19.82 17.73
CA GLN A 152 2.57 19.97 18.89
C GLN A 152 1.89 19.42 20.12
N THR A 153 2.64 18.71 20.94
CA THR A 153 2.14 18.19 22.21
C THR A 153 3.29 18.08 23.22
N VAL A 154 2.97 17.70 24.44
CA VAL A 154 3.94 17.45 25.51
C VAL A 154 3.89 15.96 25.83
N ILE A 155 5.05 15.30 25.86
CA ILE A 155 5.17 13.89 26.23
C ILE A 155 5.64 13.71 27.67
N PRO A 156 5.26 12.62 28.36
CA PRO A 156 5.81 12.29 29.66
C PRO A 156 7.29 11.88 29.53
N SER A 157 8.08 12.11 30.60
CA SER A 157 9.43 11.58 30.70
C SER A 157 9.41 10.11 31.14
N GLY A 158 10.42 9.36 30.74
CA GLY A 158 10.63 7.97 31.16
C GLY A 158 9.82 6.95 30.37
N VAL A 159 9.15 7.37 29.30
CA VAL A 159 8.34 6.47 28.43
C VAL A 159 8.51 6.89 26.98
N VAL A 160 8.43 5.92 26.08
CA VAL A 160 8.42 6.15 24.63
C VAL A 160 7.00 6.45 24.19
N CYS A 161 6.81 7.49 23.37
CA CYS A 161 5.57 7.84 22.75
C CYS A 161 5.67 7.62 21.24
N SER A 162 4.70 6.95 20.65
CA SER A 162 4.64 6.66 19.22
C SER A 162 3.47 7.41 18.57
N PHE A 163 3.70 7.86 17.35
CA PHE A 163 2.73 8.65 16.61
C PHE A 163 2.56 8.12 15.20
N LYS A 164 1.34 8.18 14.69
CA LYS A 164 0.99 8.00 13.27
C LYS A 164 -0.02 9.06 12.88
N VAL A 165 -0.04 9.40 11.59
CA VAL A 165 -0.92 10.43 11.03
C VAL A 165 -1.69 9.86 9.87
N THR A 166 -2.96 10.22 9.76
CA THR A 166 -3.79 9.97 8.59
C THR A 166 -4.29 11.28 8.01
N ALA A 167 -4.55 11.30 6.72
CA ALA A 167 -5.21 12.41 6.04
C ALA A 167 -6.71 12.15 5.96
N LEU A 168 -7.52 13.20 6.06
CA LEU A 168 -8.97 13.13 6.14
C LEU A 168 -9.60 14.10 5.13
N ASN A 169 -10.68 13.65 4.47
CA ASN A 169 -11.62 14.48 3.72
C ASN A 169 -13.05 13.91 3.84
N LYS A 170 -14.01 14.45 3.10
CA LYS A 170 -15.39 13.94 3.08
C LYS A 170 -15.51 12.49 2.58
N GLY A 171 -14.56 12.02 1.80
CA GLY A 171 -14.52 10.64 1.28
C GLY A 171 -14.02 9.63 2.31
N GLY A 172 -13.43 10.09 3.40
CA GLY A 172 -12.95 9.25 4.49
C GLY A 172 -11.50 9.52 4.88
N GLU A 173 -10.96 8.59 5.64
CA GLU A 173 -9.63 8.62 6.23
C GLU A 173 -8.65 7.78 5.39
N SER A 174 -7.45 8.29 5.15
CA SER A 174 -6.39 7.59 4.44
C SER A 174 -5.84 6.41 5.24
N PHE A 175 -5.05 5.55 4.59
CA PHE A 175 -4.13 4.69 5.33
C PHE A 175 -3.17 5.55 6.18
N PRO A 176 -2.68 5.02 7.31
CA PRO A 176 -1.79 5.77 8.17
C PRO A 176 -0.41 5.96 7.55
N SER A 177 0.28 7.02 8.00
CA SER A 177 1.71 7.17 7.85
C SER A 177 2.46 6.01 8.48
N GLU A 178 3.76 6.02 8.34
CA GLU A 178 4.63 5.25 9.22
C GLU A 178 4.45 5.66 10.69
N ILE A 179 4.84 4.77 11.59
CA ILE A 179 4.86 5.06 13.01
C ILE A 179 6.25 5.60 13.35
N LEU A 180 6.30 6.80 13.92
CA LEU A 180 7.53 7.36 14.49
C LEU A 180 7.42 7.43 16.00
N SER A 181 8.53 7.17 16.68
CA SER A 181 8.60 7.14 18.13
C SER A 181 9.60 8.16 18.66
N ILE A 182 9.32 8.71 19.85
CA ILE A 182 10.18 9.65 20.55
C ILE A 182 10.04 9.41 22.05
N GLY A 183 11.15 9.48 22.76
CA GLY A 183 11.18 9.32 24.20
C GLY A 183 12.19 10.27 24.86
N LYS A 184 11.95 10.63 26.09
CA LYS A 184 12.85 11.44 26.90
C LYS A 184 13.04 10.81 28.26
N THR A 185 14.29 10.61 28.67
CA THR A 185 14.61 10.08 30.00
C THR A 185 14.55 11.18 31.06
N PHE A 186 14.52 10.81 32.34
CA PHE A 186 14.58 11.77 33.44
C PHE A 186 15.98 12.44 33.56
N ASN A 187 17.01 11.74 33.10
CA ASN A 187 18.42 12.19 33.16
C ASN A 187 19.06 12.10 31.79
N ASP A 188 18.67 12.98 30.90
CA ASP A 188 19.20 13.00 29.53
C ASP A 188 20.74 13.26 29.54
N LYS A 189 21.46 12.45 28.79
CA LYS A 189 22.90 12.62 28.56
C LYS A 189 23.21 13.11 27.13
N GLY A 190 22.21 13.27 26.31
CA GLY A 190 22.30 13.68 24.91
C GLY A 190 21.06 13.33 24.12
N THR A 191 21.09 13.65 22.84
CA THR A 191 20.01 13.36 21.89
C THR A 191 20.52 12.41 20.83
N VAL A 192 19.77 11.36 20.56
CA VAL A 192 19.99 10.43 19.45
C VAL A 192 18.95 10.75 18.37
N LEU A 193 19.42 10.96 17.14
CA LEU A 193 18.57 11.10 15.96
C LEU A 193 18.49 9.76 15.26
N ILE A 194 17.26 9.30 15.03
CA ILE A 194 16.99 8.09 14.26
C ILE A 194 16.54 8.50 12.87
N ILE A 195 17.29 8.09 11.86
CA ILE A 195 16.95 8.31 10.44
C ILE A 195 16.63 6.98 9.83
N ASN A 196 15.40 6.82 9.37
CA ASN A 196 14.98 5.66 8.61
C ASN A 196 15.21 5.92 7.12
N GLY A 197 16.23 5.30 6.58
CA GLY A 197 16.62 5.44 5.17
C GLY A 197 16.32 4.23 4.30
N PHE A 198 15.49 3.29 4.78
CA PHE A 198 15.12 2.11 3.99
C PHE A 198 13.96 2.41 3.04
N ASP A 199 14.09 1.94 1.79
CA ASP A 199 12.95 1.84 0.89
C ASP A 199 12.07 0.68 1.38
N ARG A 200 10.82 0.97 1.66
CA ARG A 200 9.94 0.05 2.39
C ARG A 200 9.05 -0.77 1.51
N VAL A 201 8.81 -0.30 0.32
CA VAL A 201 7.81 -0.86 -0.57
C VAL A 201 8.43 -1.01 -1.94
N CYS A 202 8.96 -2.19 -2.22
CA CYS A 202 9.58 -2.50 -3.50
C CYS A 202 9.29 -3.94 -3.91
N ALA A 203 9.28 -4.16 -5.23
CA ALA A 203 9.22 -5.50 -5.81
C ALA A 203 10.53 -6.27 -5.54
N PRO A 204 10.52 -7.61 -5.65
CA PRO A 204 11.75 -8.38 -5.72
C PRO A 204 12.54 -7.97 -6.97
N ALA A 205 13.87 -8.03 -6.87
CA ALA A 205 14.72 -7.78 -8.02
C ALA A 205 14.47 -8.84 -9.10
N ASP A 206 14.39 -8.42 -10.33
CA ASP A 206 14.27 -9.30 -11.48
C ASP A 206 15.60 -9.36 -12.28
N PHE A 207 15.74 -10.38 -13.08
CA PHE A 207 16.88 -10.54 -13.98
C PHE A 207 16.46 -11.09 -15.33
N THR A 208 17.27 -10.80 -16.33
CA THR A 208 17.28 -11.45 -17.64
C THR A 208 18.70 -11.92 -17.94
N ALA A 209 18.84 -13.08 -18.53
CA ALA A 209 20.13 -13.66 -18.89
C ALA A 209 20.09 -14.28 -20.31
N ASP A 210 21.25 -14.65 -20.82
CA ASP A 210 21.42 -15.35 -22.09
C ASP A 210 20.73 -14.65 -23.27
N ALA A 211 21.05 -13.38 -23.48
CA ALA A 211 20.44 -12.56 -24.53
C ALA A 211 18.91 -12.55 -24.48
N ASP A 212 18.35 -12.37 -23.30
CA ASP A 212 16.90 -12.31 -23.01
C ASP A 212 16.15 -13.64 -23.26
N THR A 213 16.85 -14.76 -23.21
CA THR A 213 16.22 -16.08 -23.34
C THR A 213 15.72 -16.64 -22.01
N LEU A 214 16.26 -16.14 -20.90
CA LEU A 214 15.94 -16.55 -19.53
C LEU A 214 15.65 -15.33 -18.67
N ALA A 215 14.62 -15.39 -17.86
CA ALA A 215 14.24 -14.35 -16.93
C ALA A 215 13.73 -14.93 -15.61
N GLY A 216 13.76 -14.16 -14.55
CA GLY A 216 13.26 -14.60 -13.23
C GLY A 216 13.40 -13.52 -12.17
N PHE A 217 13.24 -13.93 -10.90
CA PHE A 217 13.35 -13.07 -9.74
C PHE A 217 14.43 -13.57 -8.79
N LEU A 218 15.15 -12.64 -8.15
CA LEU A 218 16.20 -12.93 -7.17
C LEU A 218 15.59 -13.07 -5.78
N ASP A 219 14.73 -14.06 -5.60
CA ASP A 219 13.93 -14.20 -4.40
C ASP A 219 14.77 -14.43 -3.11
N GLU A 220 15.86 -15.20 -3.19
CA GLU A 220 16.71 -15.47 -2.03
C GLU A 220 17.67 -14.32 -1.69
N LEU A 221 18.04 -13.51 -2.69
CA LEU A 221 19.02 -12.42 -2.54
C LEU A 221 18.38 -11.06 -2.36
N ASP A 222 17.30 -10.81 -3.07
CA ASP A 222 16.56 -9.56 -3.04
C ASP A 222 15.09 -9.80 -3.35
N HIS A 223 14.37 -10.24 -2.33
CA HIS A 223 12.93 -10.54 -2.41
C HIS A 223 12.02 -9.31 -2.33
N GLY A 224 12.59 -8.12 -2.25
CA GLY A 224 11.84 -6.89 -2.07
C GLY A 224 11.32 -6.70 -0.65
N VAL A 225 10.60 -5.60 -0.45
CA VAL A 225 9.97 -5.27 0.82
C VAL A 225 8.48 -5.02 0.59
N PRO A 226 7.61 -6.00 0.84
CA PRO A 226 6.17 -5.83 0.72
C PRO A 226 5.63 -4.91 1.83
N TYR A 227 4.51 -4.25 1.53
CA TYR A 227 3.85 -3.39 2.48
C TYR A 227 3.25 -4.19 3.64
N LYS A 228 3.63 -3.86 4.85
CA LYS A 228 3.26 -4.58 6.08
C LYS A 228 3.67 -6.06 5.99
N THR A 229 2.81 -6.95 6.41
CA THR A 229 2.98 -8.39 6.37
C THR A 229 2.38 -9.03 5.11
N ASP A 230 2.40 -8.30 4.01
CA ASP A 230 1.87 -8.82 2.76
C ASP A 230 2.68 -10.05 2.32
N ILE A 231 1.98 -11.13 2.16
CA ILE A 231 2.49 -12.45 1.85
C ILE A 231 2.32 -12.81 0.36
N SER A 232 2.09 -11.84 -0.48
CA SER A 232 1.93 -12.08 -1.93
C SER A 232 3.23 -12.54 -2.54
N TYR A 233 3.44 -13.80 -2.51
CA TYR A 233 4.62 -14.49 -2.89
C TYR A 233 4.27 -15.66 -3.81
N ILE A 234 5.01 -15.87 -4.86
CA ILE A 234 4.72 -16.89 -5.86
C ILE A 234 5.42 -18.22 -5.59
N GLY A 235 5.99 -18.42 -4.41
CA GLY A 235 6.82 -19.57 -4.08
C GLY A 235 8.30 -19.31 -4.33
N PRO A 236 9.15 -20.34 -4.27
CA PRO A 236 10.59 -20.23 -4.56
C PRO A 236 10.83 -19.56 -5.90
N MET A 237 11.98 -18.86 -6.04
CA MET A 237 12.35 -18.20 -7.27
C MET A 237 12.18 -19.12 -8.46
N LYS A 238 11.61 -18.59 -9.50
CA LYS A 238 11.33 -19.32 -10.72
C LYS A 238 11.87 -18.59 -11.94
N GLU A 239 12.30 -19.37 -12.90
CA GLU A 239 12.81 -18.91 -14.15
C GLU A 239 11.72 -18.94 -15.22
N PHE A 240 11.72 -17.92 -16.06
CA PHE A 240 10.88 -17.82 -17.24
C PHE A 240 11.77 -17.87 -18.48
N ARG A 241 11.39 -18.65 -19.46
CA ARG A 241 12.12 -18.75 -20.72
C ARG A 241 11.36 -18.06 -21.85
N ARG A 242 12.08 -17.40 -22.74
CA ARG A 242 11.45 -16.66 -23.85
C ARG A 242 10.60 -17.54 -24.75
N GLN A 243 11.04 -18.79 -24.99
CA GLN A 243 10.30 -19.75 -25.81
C GLN A 243 9.04 -20.30 -25.11
N ILE A 244 9.07 -20.30 -23.80
CA ILE A 244 7.99 -20.74 -22.95
C ILE A 244 7.85 -19.67 -21.85
N PRO A 245 7.13 -18.56 -22.11
CA PRO A 245 7.03 -17.44 -21.15
C PRO A 245 6.16 -17.76 -19.93
N TRP A 246 5.60 -18.94 -19.86
CA TRP A 246 4.74 -19.41 -18.79
C TRP A 246 5.48 -20.45 -17.96
N MET A 247 5.34 -20.34 -16.65
CA MET A 247 5.83 -21.35 -15.72
C MET A 247 4.87 -22.53 -15.68
N ASP A 248 5.41 -23.70 -15.37
CA ASP A 248 4.59 -24.86 -15.00
C ASP A 248 3.81 -24.59 -13.71
N ASP A 249 2.75 -25.34 -13.47
CA ASP A 249 1.92 -25.18 -12.27
C ASP A 249 2.75 -25.34 -10.99
N ASP A 250 3.65 -26.29 -10.96
CA ASP A 250 4.58 -26.50 -9.84
C ASP A 250 5.52 -25.30 -9.62
N ALA A 251 5.84 -24.58 -10.67
CA ALA A 251 6.72 -23.42 -10.63
C ALA A 251 5.99 -22.12 -10.25
N SER A 252 4.69 -22.10 -10.28
CA SER A 252 3.89 -20.91 -9.96
C SER A 252 3.65 -20.70 -8.46
N GLY A 253 4.20 -21.56 -7.62
CA GLY A 253 3.96 -21.54 -6.19
C GLY A 253 2.60 -22.12 -5.77
N PHE A 254 1.83 -22.66 -6.70
CA PHE A 254 0.57 -23.31 -6.39
C PHE A 254 0.83 -24.62 -5.65
N GLY A 255 0.38 -24.71 -4.41
CA GLY A 255 0.57 -25.89 -3.57
C GLY A 255 1.83 -25.90 -2.72
N ASP A 256 2.79 -25.03 -3.00
CA ASP A 256 3.87 -24.76 -2.08
C ASP A 256 3.36 -23.97 -0.88
N SER A 257 3.93 -24.23 0.30
CA SER A 257 3.68 -23.35 1.43
C SER A 257 4.20 -21.97 1.05
N TYR A 258 3.31 -21.07 0.77
CA TYR A 258 3.65 -19.68 0.55
C TYR A 258 4.38 -19.20 1.78
N GLY A 259 5.62 -18.79 1.59
CA GLY A 259 6.39 -18.24 2.67
C GLY A 259 5.58 -17.13 3.31
N THR A 260 5.06 -17.40 4.46
CA THR A 260 4.63 -16.36 5.35
C THR A 260 5.89 -15.61 5.70
N HIS A 261 6.03 -14.41 5.20
CA HIS A 261 7.09 -13.51 5.64
C HIS A 261 6.75 -13.05 7.06
N GLU A 262 6.81 -13.98 8.00
CA GLU A 262 6.53 -13.74 9.41
C GLU A 262 7.48 -12.70 10.03
N THR A 263 8.55 -12.44 9.35
CA THR A 263 9.65 -11.59 9.82
C THR A 263 9.77 -10.28 9.08
N MET A 264 8.79 -9.88 8.32
CA MET A 264 8.83 -8.57 7.67
C MET A 264 8.76 -7.47 8.69
N VAL A 265 9.92 -7.14 9.21
CA VAL A 265 10.10 -5.89 9.94
C VAL A 265 9.95 -4.76 8.94
N ILE A 266 8.83 -4.09 9.01
CA ILE A 266 8.67 -2.84 8.29
C ILE A 266 9.54 -1.83 9.01
N ALA A 267 10.57 -1.39 8.33
CA ALA A 267 11.47 -0.37 8.82
C ALA A 267 10.67 0.80 9.41
N GLY A 268 11.06 1.31 10.54
CA GLY A 268 10.40 2.42 11.24
C GLY A 268 9.23 2.05 12.12
N ASN A 269 8.95 0.78 12.31
CA ASN A 269 7.87 0.39 13.18
C ASN A 269 8.22 0.38 14.66
N THR A 270 9.45 0.17 15.01
CA THR A 270 9.84 0.20 16.41
C THR A 270 11.31 0.50 16.56
N PHE A 271 11.60 1.58 17.21
CA PHE A 271 12.83 1.75 17.94
C PHE A 271 12.43 1.87 19.41
N ASP A 272 12.56 0.80 20.13
CA ASP A 272 12.47 0.81 21.58
C ASP A 272 13.73 1.36 22.20
#